data_8133eef6f0ac90eb56f08058e0f968ef
#
_entry.id   8133eef6f0ac90eb56f08058e0f968ef
#
_cell.length_a   1.000
_cell.length_b   1.000
_cell.length_c   1.000
_cell.angle_alpha   90.00
_cell.angle_beta   90.00
_cell.angle_gamma   90.00
#
_symmetry.space_group_name_H-M   'P 1'
#
loop_
_entity.id
_entity.type
_entity.pdbx_description
1 polymer ?
#
loop_
_entity_poly.entity_id
_entity_poly.type
_entity_poly.pdbx_seq_one_letter_code
_entity_poly.pdbx_strand_id
1 'polypeptide(L)'
;MRKKIVNSLITATVIGSMLTGMAVPCFAGGKKDGGNSITVLVESGSPAEALANNTAADFEKETGCKVVVDAVAYTGMYDKLSTEIKAGQAAHDVSCMDFVWLAAFADAIEPITDADTSDFLPTLEESGTVDGNLLGYPMWVNAKILIYRKDLIPEDKVPKTWDEYKALAKEMKTDDMYGTTVFGSGSDAVCSFLDFA
;
A
#
# COMPACT_ATOMS: atom_id res chain seq x y z
N MET A 1 -3.48 22.99 -33.31
CA MET A 1 -4.93 23.30 -33.28
C MET A 1 -5.51 22.73 -32.01
N ARG A 2 -5.77 23.57 -31.03
CA ARG A 2 -6.30 23.16 -29.71
C ARG A 2 -7.83 23.09 -29.82
N LYS A 3 -8.42 21.89 -29.55
CA LYS A 3 -9.87 21.79 -29.34
C LYS A 3 -10.18 21.96 -27.85
N LYS A 4 -10.88 23.04 -27.55
CA LYS A 4 -11.49 23.33 -26.25
C LYS A 4 -12.68 22.40 -26.05
N ILE A 5 -12.72 21.67 -24.94
CA ILE A 5 -13.92 20.97 -24.50
C ILE A 5 -14.67 21.90 -23.55
N VAL A 6 -15.94 22.10 -23.86
CA VAL A 6 -16.85 23.03 -23.21
C VAL A 6 -17.41 22.40 -21.93
N ASN A 7 -17.24 23.11 -20.82
CA ASN A 7 -17.88 22.78 -19.54
C ASN A 7 -19.38 23.08 -19.63
N SER A 8 -20.22 22.08 -19.34
CA SER A 8 -21.65 22.26 -19.11
C SER A 8 -21.90 22.35 -17.61
N LEU A 9 -22.17 23.56 -17.12
CA LEU A 9 -22.72 23.80 -15.79
C LEU A 9 -24.15 23.25 -15.73
N ILE A 10 -24.42 22.36 -14.77
CA ILE A 10 -25.80 22.07 -14.37
C ILE A 10 -26.01 22.66 -12.98
N THR A 11 -26.77 23.73 -12.92
CA THR A 11 -27.29 24.35 -11.72
C THR A 11 -28.46 23.51 -11.21
N ALA A 12 -28.34 22.88 -10.05
CA ALA A 12 -29.44 22.21 -9.39
C ALA A 12 -29.92 23.05 -8.20
N THR A 13 -31.16 23.49 -8.28
CA THR A 13 -31.91 24.24 -7.27
C THR A 13 -32.33 23.30 -6.13
N VAL A 14 -32.00 23.68 -4.90
CA VAL A 14 -32.38 22.97 -3.66
C VAL A 14 -33.80 23.35 -3.26
N ILE A 15 -34.66 22.36 -3.05
CA ILE A 15 -35.86 22.47 -2.19
C ILE A 15 -36.12 21.15 -1.46
N GLY A 16 -36.04 21.21 -0.12
CA GLY A 16 -36.97 20.55 0.82
C GLY A 16 -36.76 19.08 1.17
N SER A 17 -36.13 18.87 2.29
CA SER A 17 -36.41 17.85 3.36
C SER A 17 -37.18 16.57 3.00
N MET A 18 -36.46 15.41 3.07
CA MET A 18 -36.91 14.18 3.72
C MET A 18 -35.68 13.24 3.88
N LEU A 19 -35.54 12.71 5.11
CA LEU A 19 -34.58 11.68 5.48
C LEU A 19 -34.85 10.41 4.65
N THR A 20 -34.14 10.22 3.58
CA THR A 20 -33.91 8.92 2.91
C THR A 20 -32.42 8.82 2.71
N GLY A 21 -31.84 7.72 3.21
CA GLY A 21 -30.41 7.46 3.08
C GLY A 21 -29.96 7.69 1.62
N MET A 22 -29.20 8.75 1.40
CA MET A 22 -28.58 9.01 0.11
C MET A 22 -27.45 8.00 -0.04
N ALA A 23 -27.67 6.98 -0.86
CA ALA A 23 -26.58 6.20 -1.39
C ALA A 23 -25.63 7.18 -2.12
N VAL A 24 -24.40 7.32 -1.63
CA VAL A 24 -23.36 8.10 -2.31
C VAL A 24 -23.02 7.31 -3.57
N PRO A 25 -23.14 7.87 -4.78
CA PRO A 25 -22.74 7.15 -5.98
C PRO A 25 -21.22 6.92 -5.95
N CYS A 26 -20.80 5.66 -5.88
CA CYS A 26 -19.42 5.27 -6.13
C CYS A 26 -19.10 5.57 -7.59
N PHE A 27 -18.24 6.54 -7.85
CA PHE A 27 -17.70 6.80 -9.17
C PHE A 27 -16.48 5.92 -9.37
N ALA A 28 -16.70 4.68 -9.82
CA ALA A 28 -15.64 3.80 -10.28
C ALA A 28 -15.35 4.07 -11.77
N GLY A 29 -14.11 4.38 -12.11
CA GLY A 29 -13.64 4.55 -13.49
C GLY A 29 -13.51 3.26 -14.29
N GLY A 30 -13.85 2.10 -13.72
CA GLY A 30 -13.77 0.78 -14.34
C GLY A 30 -15.00 0.41 -15.15
N LYS A 31 -14.89 -0.60 -16.01
CA LYS A 31 -15.98 -1.12 -16.84
C LYS A 31 -17.26 -1.32 -16.03
N LYS A 32 -18.32 -0.66 -16.46
CA LYS A 32 -19.67 -0.78 -15.90
C LYS A 32 -20.21 -2.22 -16.06
N ASP A 33 -19.97 -3.03 -15.07
CA ASP A 33 -20.95 -4.03 -14.69
C ASP A 33 -21.98 -3.27 -13.85
N GLY A 34 -23.25 -3.30 -14.23
CA GLY A 34 -24.32 -2.41 -13.78
C GLY A 34 -24.66 -2.43 -12.27
N GLY A 35 -23.65 -2.52 -11.39
CA GLY A 35 -23.71 -2.48 -9.95
C GLY A 35 -22.75 -1.42 -9.38
N ASN A 36 -23.09 -0.93 -8.20
CA ASN A 36 -22.26 0.00 -7.44
C ASN A 36 -21.12 -0.81 -6.78
N SER A 37 -19.92 -0.81 -7.36
CA SER A 37 -18.76 -1.55 -6.84
C SER A 37 -17.46 -0.80 -7.04
N ILE A 38 -16.52 -1.00 -6.12
CA ILE A 38 -15.11 -0.61 -6.24
C ILE A 38 -14.22 -1.84 -6.28
N THR A 39 -13.14 -1.77 -7.04
CA THR A 39 -12.12 -2.80 -7.12
C THR A 39 -10.85 -2.36 -6.42
N VAL A 40 -10.36 -3.19 -5.50
CA VAL A 40 -9.20 -2.91 -4.65
C VAL A 40 -8.09 -3.90 -4.98
N LEU A 41 -6.95 -3.39 -5.47
CA LEU A 41 -5.76 -4.20 -5.71
C LEU A 41 -4.93 -4.30 -4.44
N VAL A 42 -4.60 -5.52 -4.02
CA VAL A 42 -3.78 -5.79 -2.83
C VAL A 42 -2.73 -6.85 -3.09
N GLU A 43 -1.69 -6.85 -2.26
CA GLU A 43 -0.74 -7.96 -2.24
C GLU A 43 -1.36 -9.17 -1.55
N SER A 44 -1.28 -10.34 -2.21
CA SER A 44 -1.78 -11.60 -1.67
C SER A 44 -1.01 -12.03 -0.43
N GLY A 45 -1.74 -12.40 0.63
CA GLY A 45 -1.19 -12.79 1.93
C GLY A 45 -0.72 -11.62 2.81
N SER A 46 -0.92 -10.37 2.37
CA SER A 46 -0.50 -9.17 3.11
C SER A 46 -1.53 -8.70 4.15
N PRO A 47 -1.13 -7.80 5.07
CA PRO A 47 -2.08 -7.09 5.93
C PRO A 47 -3.15 -6.31 5.15
N ALA A 48 -2.83 -5.83 3.94
CA ALA A 48 -3.78 -5.11 3.09
C ALA A 48 -4.92 -6.00 2.61
N GLU A 49 -4.62 -7.23 2.18
CA GLU A 49 -5.65 -8.20 1.81
C GLU A 49 -6.57 -8.52 2.99
N ALA A 50 -5.98 -8.76 4.17
CA ALA A 50 -6.73 -9.03 5.38
C ALA A 50 -7.63 -7.84 5.77
N LEU A 51 -7.12 -6.61 5.70
CA LEU A 51 -7.88 -5.39 5.98
C LEU A 51 -9.03 -5.23 5.00
N ALA A 52 -8.75 -5.30 3.70
CA ALA A 52 -9.77 -5.16 2.66
C ALA A 52 -10.91 -6.18 2.82
N ASN A 53 -10.57 -7.44 3.05
CA ASN A 53 -11.57 -8.50 3.24
C ASN A 53 -12.38 -8.33 4.55
N ASN A 54 -11.75 -7.88 5.64
CA ASN A 54 -12.42 -7.72 6.93
C ASN A 54 -13.34 -6.50 6.97
N THR A 55 -13.05 -5.45 6.21
CA THR A 55 -13.83 -4.20 6.22
C THR A 55 -14.82 -4.10 5.07
N ALA A 56 -14.73 -4.94 4.05
CA ALA A 56 -15.59 -4.89 2.86
C ALA A 56 -17.09 -4.91 3.17
N ALA A 57 -17.52 -5.80 4.09
CA ALA A 57 -18.93 -5.94 4.43
C ALA A 57 -19.50 -4.72 5.17
N ASP A 58 -18.70 -4.10 6.05
CA ASP A 58 -19.13 -2.89 6.76
C ASP A 58 -19.17 -1.71 5.80
N PHE A 59 -18.20 -1.58 4.91
CA PHE A 59 -18.19 -0.56 3.86
C PHE A 59 -19.41 -0.70 2.93
N GLU A 60 -19.72 -1.92 2.47
CA GLU A 60 -20.91 -2.17 1.65
C GLU A 60 -22.20 -1.80 2.38
N LYS A 61 -22.31 -2.12 3.67
CA LYS A 61 -23.48 -1.79 4.49
C LYS A 61 -23.65 -0.28 4.66
N GLU A 62 -22.55 0.46 4.82
CA GLU A 62 -22.60 1.92 5.04
C GLU A 62 -22.83 2.70 3.76
N THR A 63 -22.24 2.27 2.64
CA THR A 63 -22.21 3.01 1.38
C THR A 63 -23.15 2.44 0.32
N GLY A 64 -23.54 1.19 0.43
CA GLY A 64 -24.22 0.43 -0.62
C GLY A 64 -23.31 0.08 -1.78
N CYS A 65 -21.97 0.22 -1.63
CA CYS A 65 -20.96 -0.03 -2.64
C CYS A 65 -20.21 -1.33 -2.33
N LYS A 66 -20.29 -2.29 -3.24
CA LYS A 66 -19.61 -3.57 -3.08
C LYS A 66 -18.10 -3.42 -3.25
N VAL A 67 -17.32 -4.08 -2.41
CA VAL A 67 -15.86 -4.17 -2.55
C VAL A 67 -15.46 -5.46 -3.26
N VAL A 68 -14.70 -5.35 -4.34
CA VAL A 68 -14.10 -6.47 -5.06
C VAL A 68 -12.60 -6.43 -4.82
N VAL A 69 -12.07 -7.42 -4.08
CA VAL A 69 -10.65 -7.51 -3.77
C VAL A 69 -9.95 -8.34 -4.85
N ASP A 70 -8.95 -7.75 -5.52
CA ASP A 70 -8.04 -8.43 -6.43
C ASP A 70 -6.68 -8.60 -5.75
N ALA A 71 -6.39 -9.81 -5.30
CA ALA A 71 -5.15 -10.14 -4.58
C ALA A 71 -4.14 -10.77 -5.54
N VAL A 72 -2.99 -10.14 -5.71
CA VAL A 72 -1.91 -10.58 -6.60
C VAL A 72 -0.59 -10.69 -5.88
N ALA A 73 0.36 -11.46 -6.43
CA ALA A 73 1.70 -11.53 -5.87
C ALA A 73 2.41 -10.17 -5.98
N TYR A 74 3.15 -9.76 -4.93
CA TYR A 74 3.90 -8.50 -4.87
C TYR A 74 4.72 -8.24 -6.14
N THR A 75 5.44 -9.25 -6.62
CA THR A 75 6.30 -9.16 -7.81
C THR A 75 5.57 -8.78 -9.10
N GLY A 76 4.25 -8.97 -9.15
CA GLY A 76 3.41 -8.62 -10.32
C GLY A 76 2.65 -7.31 -10.19
N MET A 77 2.61 -6.71 -8.99
CA MET A 77 1.77 -5.52 -8.73
C MET A 77 2.25 -4.29 -9.50
N TYR A 78 3.56 -4.02 -9.48
CA TYR A 78 4.13 -2.87 -10.17
C TYR A 78 3.84 -2.90 -11.67
N ASP A 79 4.05 -4.06 -12.30
CA ASP A 79 3.82 -4.24 -13.73
C ASP A 79 2.33 -4.14 -14.10
N LYS A 80 1.46 -4.65 -13.24
CA LYS A 80 0.02 -4.54 -13.39
C LYS A 80 -0.42 -3.09 -13.36
N LEU A 81 -0.06 -2.34 -12.32
CA LEU A 81 -0.34 -0.90 -12.20
C LEU A 81 0.25 -0.09 -13.36
N SER A 82 1.51 -0.33 -13.72
CA SER A 82 2.17 0.33 -14.86
C SER A 82 1.42 0.10 -16.18
N THR A 83 0.87 -1.11 -16.37
CA THR A 83 0.13 -1.46 -17.57
C THR A 83 -1.20 -0.72 -17.63
N GLU A 84 -1.93 -0.67 -16.53
CA GLU A 84 -3.21 0.04 -16.42
C GLU A 84 -3.04 1.55 -16.65
N ILE A 85 -2.05 2.15 -16.00
CA ILE A 85 -1.74 3.59 -16.14
C ILE A 85 -1.34 3.92 -17.58
N LYS A 86 -0.47 3.12 -18.21
CA LYS A 86 -0.06 3.32 -19.62
C LYS A 86 -1.23 3.14 -20.60
N ALA A 87 -2.16 2.26 -20.29
CA ALA A 87 -3.35 2.07 -21.10
C ALA A 87 -4.37 3.21 -20.94
N GLY A 88 -4.22 4.08 -19.94
CA GLY A 88 -5.18 5.11 -19.58
C GLY A 88 -6.53 4.54 -19.14
N GLN A 89 -6.54 3.32 -18.62
CA GLN A 89 -7.73 2.62 -18.16
C GLN A 89 -7.42 1.98 -16.82
N ALA A 90 -7.95 2.56 -15.75
CA ALA A 90 -7.89 1.96 -14.42
C ALA A 90 -8.81 0.73 -14.38
N ALA A 91 -8.25 -0.43 -14.06
CA ALA A 91 -9.01 -1.63 -13.72
C ALA A 91 -9.32 -1.69 -12.21
N HIS A 92 -8.59 -0.91 -11.41
CA HIS A 92 -8.73 -0.81 -9.97
C HIS A 92 -9.00 0.63 -9.57
N ASP A 93 -9.93 0.82 -8.64
CA ASP A 93 -10.29 2.13 -8.09
C ASP A 93 -9.37 2.52 -6.94
N VAL A 94 -8.91 1.52 -6.18
CA VAL A 94 -7.98 1.67 -5.06
C VAL A 94 -6.87 0.63 -5.20
N SER A 95 -5.64 1.01 -4.91
CA SER A 95 -4.51 0.10 -4.95
C SER A 95 -3.66 0.25 -3.69
N CYS A 96 -3.37 -0.88 -3.04
CA CYS A 96 -2.25 -0.94 -2.12
C CYS A 96 -0.95 -0.89 -2.95
N MET A 97 0.01 -0.07 -2.56
CA MET A 97 1.30 0.00 -3.24
C MET A 97 2.44 0.25 -2.27
N ASP A 98 3.62 -0.12 -2.69
CA ASP A 98 4.83 0.22 -1.96
C ASP A 98 5.09 1.73 -2.08
N PHE A 99 5.50 2.37 -0.99
CA PHE A 99 5.79 3.81 -0.96
C PHE A 99 6.88 4.21 -1.97
N VAL A 100 7.82 3.32 -2.29
CA VAL A 100 8.86 3.57 -3.29
C VAL A 100 8.33 3.67 -4.73
N TRP A 101 7.11 3.22 -4.99
CA TRP A 101 6.45 3.34 -6.29
C TRP A 101 5.64 4.63 -6.44
N LEU A 102 5.30 5.26 -5.32
CA LEU A 102 4.35 6.36 -5.29
C LEU A 102 4.77 7.53 -6.20
N ALA A 103 6.05 7.91 -6.16
CA ALA A 103 6.58 8.96 -7.03
C ALA A 103 6.51 8.61 -8.53
N ALA A 104 6.64 7.32 -8.88
CA ALA A 104 6.56 6.88 -10.27
C ALA A 104 5.13 6.93 -10.83
N PHE A 105 4.12 6.89 -9.96
CA PHE A 105 2.71 6.88 -10.33
C PHE A 105 1.96 8.15 -9.93
N ALA A 106 2.64 9.16 -9.38
CA ALA A 106 2.04 10.35 -8.80
C ALA A 106 1.10 11.08 -9.75
N ASP A 107 1.47 11.20 -11.03
CA ASP A 107 0.64 11.87 -12.06
C ASP A 107 -0.65 11.12 -12.40
N ALA A 108 -0.77 9.87 -11.97
CA ALA A 108 -1.92 9.00 -12.26
C ALA A 108 -2.81 8.74 -11.03
N ILE A 109 -2.41 9.25 -9.86
CA ILE A 109 -3.12 9.07 -8.60
C ILE A 109 -3.82 10.36 -8.23
N GLU A 110 -5.08 10.27 -7.84
CA GLU A 110 -5.87 11.42 -7.39
C GLU A 110 -5.42 11.82 -5.97
N PRO A 111 -5.08 13.10 -5.72
CA PRO A 111 -4.72 13.56 -4.38
C PRO A 111 -5.86 13.42 -3.38
N ILE A 112 -5.52 13.04 -2.15
CA ILE A 112 -6.46 12.95 -1.03
C ILE A 112 -6.53 14.34 -0.38
N THR A 113 -7.67 15.04 -0.52
CA THR A 113 -7.82 16.43 -0.08
C THR A 113 -8.44 16.60 1.30
N ASP A 114 -9.24 15.64 1.75
CA ASP A 114 -10.01 15.72 2.99
C ASP A 114 -9.52 14.70 4.04
N ALA A 115 -8.17 14.46 4.05
CA ALA A 115 -7.56 13.51 4.95
C ALA A 115 -7.43 14.05 6.37
N ASP A 116 -7.92 13.30 7.36
CA ASP A 116 -7.49 13.44 8.75
C ASP A 116 -6.27 12.53 8.98
N THR A 117 -5.10 13.15 9.09
CA THR A 117 -3.81 12.47 9.31
C THR A 117 -3.31 12.62 10.73
N SER A 118 -4.11 13.17 11.64
CA SER A 118 -3.70 13.52 13.01
C SER A 118 -3.21 12.33 13.85
N ASP A 119 -3.69 11.12 13.52
CA ASP A 119 -3.29 9.87 14.20
C ASP A 119 -2.06 9.19 13.55
N PHE A 120 -1.57 9.70 12.43
CA PHE A 120 -0.41 9.11 11.77
C PHE A 120 0.90 9.63 12.33
N LEU A 121 1.92 8.77 12.30
CA LEU A 121 3.29 9.21 12.56
C LEU A 121 3.72 10.14 11.40
N PRO A 122 4.33 11.31 11.69
CA PRO A 122 4.70 12.27 10.65
C PRO A 122 5.53 11.69 9.51
N THR A 123 6.46 10.76 9.82
CA THR A 123 7.28 10.08 8.82
C THR A 123 6.48 9.18 7.88
N LEU A 124 5.36 8.64 8.34
CA LEU A 124 4.48 7.82 7.50
C LEU A 124 3.62 8.67 6.58
N GLU A 125 3.12 9.80 7.06
CA GLU A 125 2.42 10.79 6.24
C GLU A 125 3.34 11.34 5.14
N GLU A 126 4.59 11.69 5.49
CA GLU A 126 5.60 12.12 4.53
C GLU A 126 5.85 11.06 3.45
N SER A 127 5.88 9.77 3.82
CA SER A 127 6.06 8.67 2.85
C SER A 127 4.89 8.51 1.87
N GLY A 128 3.69 8.94 2.26
CA GLY A 128 2.47 8.96 1.41
C GLY A 128 2.33 10.24 0.57
N THR A 129 3.27 11.19 0.70
CA THR A 129 3.18 12.53 0.10
C THR A 129 4.22 12.71 -1.00
N VAL A 130 3.80 13.19 -2.17
CA VAL A 130 4.68 13.54 -3.29
C VAL A 130 4.37 14.98 -3.74
N ASP A 131 5.38 15.82 -3.85
CA ASP A 131 5.27 17.23 -4.24
C ASP A 131 4.20 18.01 -3.44
N GLY A 132 4.06 17.70 -2.16
CA GLY A 132 3.11 18.33 -1.26
C GLY A 132 1.67 17.81 -1.34
N ASN A 133 1.42 16.81 -2.16
CA ASN A 133 0.11 16.16 -2.27
C ASN A 133 0.13 14.81 -1.56
N LEU A 134 -0.80 14.59 -0.64
CA LEU A 134 -1.03 13.27 -0.05
C LEU A 134 -1.70 12.39 -1.11
N LEU A 135 -1.01 11.34 -1.53
CA LEU A 135 -1.47 10.41 -2.58
C LEU A 135 -1.88 9.04 -2.02
N GLY A 136 -1.54 8.74 -0.78
CA GLY A 136 -1.89 7.49 -0.15
C GLY A 136 -1.88 7.55 1.37
N TYR A 137 -2.79 6.78 1.98
CA TYR A 137 -2.77 6.57 3.42
C TYR A 137 -1.75 5.49 3.78
N PRO A 138 -0.89 5.71 4.80
CA PRO A 138 -0.04 4.67 5.33
C PRO A 138 -0.90 3.56 5.95
N MET A 139 -0.68 2.33 5.53
CA MET A 139 -1.49 1.19 5.94
C MET A 139 -0.77 0.34 7.01
N TRP A 140 0.52 0.13 6.86
CA TRP A 140 1.38 -0.50 7.87
C TRP A 140 2.82 -0.03 7.71
N VAL A 141 3.62 -0.27 8.76
CA VAL A 141 5.05 -0.02 8.75
C VAL A 141 5.82 -1.31 9.01
N ASN A 142 6.88 -1.52 8.26
CA ASN A 142 7.83 -2.59 8.50
C ASN A 142 9.06 -2.05 9.23
N ALA A 143 9.56 -2.82 10.19
CA ALA A 143 10.81 -2.53 10.86
C ALA A 143 11.76 -3.71 10.68
N LYS A 144 13.04 -3.42 10.42
CA LYS A 144 14.08 -4.44 10.46
C LYS A 144 14.47 -4.70 11.89
N ILE A 145 14.43 -5.95 12.28
CA ILE A 145 14.75 -6.40 13.63
C ILE A 145 15.69 -7.59 13.58
N LEU A 146 16.55 -7.69 14.59
CA LEU A 146 17.36 -8.88 14.81
C LEU A 146 16.53 -9.96 15.50
N ILE A 147 16.32 -11.08 14.82
CA ILE A 147 15.71 -12.27 15.40
C ILE A 147 16.83 -13.28 15.70
N TYR A 148 16.85 -13.81 16.90
CA TYR A 148 17.88 -14.75 17.32
C TYR A 148 17.31 -15.98 18.02
N ARG A 149 18.04 -17.07 17.97
CA ARG A 149 17.76 -18.32 18.63
C ARG A 149 18.08 -18.19 20.13
N LYS A 150 17.06 -17.94 20.94
CA LYS A 150 17.21 -17.74 22.41
C LYS A 150 17.72 -18.99 23.13
N ASP A 151 17.51 -20.17 22.54
CA ASP A 151 18.02 -21.45 23.04
C ASP A 151 19.54 -21.64 22.78
N LEU A 152 20.11 -20.90 21.84
CA LEU A 152 21.54 -20.97 21.48
C LEU A 152 22.31 -19.71 21.88
N ILE A 153 21.66 -18.58 21.94
CA ILE A 153 22.27 -17.28 22.20
C ILE A 153 21.62 -16.70 23.46
N PRO A 154 22.34 -16.67 24.60
CA PRO A 154 21.87 -15.99 25.79
C PRO A 154 21.67 -14.49 25.57
N GLU A 155 20.76 -13.87 26.32
CA GLU A 155 20.37 -12.48 26.13
C GLU A 155 21.54 -11.48 26.29
N ASP A 156 22.47 -11.79 27.19
CA ASP A 156 23.69 -11.00 27.40
C ASP A 156 24.73 -11.12 26.27
N LYS A 157 24.53 -12.08 25.34
CA LYS A 157 25.35 -12.31 24.15
C LYS A 157 24.73 -11.76 22.87
N VAL A 158 23.53 -11.18 22.94
CA VAL A 158 22.89 -10.56 21.77
C VAL A 158 23.75 -9.38 21.30
N PRO A 159 24.17 -9.36 20.02
CA PRO A 159 25.11 -8.36 19.53
C PRO A 159 24.46 -6.97 19.48
N LYS A 160 25.22 -5.96 19.84
CA LYS A 160 24.81 -4.53 19.82
C LYS A 160 25.52 -3.73 18.74
N THR A 161 26.52 -4.32 18.09
CA THR A 161 27.29 -3.71 17.00
C THR A 161 27.42 -4.70 15.85
N TRP A 162 27.72 -4.21 14.65
CA TRP A 162 27.98 -5.04 13.49
C TRP A 162 29.18 -5.97 13.63
N ASP A 163 30.22 -5.53 14.34
CA ASP A 163 31.39 -6.37 14.61
C ASP A 163 31.06 -7.52 15.56
N GLU A 164 30.29 -7.26 16.60
CA GLU A 164 29.78 -8.30 17.50
C GLU A 164 28.86 -9.29 16.76
N TYR A 165 27.96 -8.77 15.90
CA TYR A 165 27.09 -9.60 15.07
C TYR A 165 27.89 -10.52 14.15
N LYS A 166 28.90 -9.99 13.46
CA LYS A 166 29.80 -10.75 12.58
C LYS A 166 30.61 -11.80 13.35
N ALA A 167 31.08 -11.46 14.54
CA ALA A 167 31.81 -12.39 15.39
C ALA A 167 30.90 -13.54 15.84
N LEU A 168 29.71 -13.22 16.36
CA LEU A 168 28.73 -14.21 16.79
C LEU A 168 28.27 -15.10 15.63
N ALA A 169 28.00 -14.52 14.45
CA ALA A 169 27.60 -15.28 13.27
C ALA A 169 28.68 -16.31 12.85
N LYS A 170 29.97 -15.98 13.00
CA LYS A 170 31.06 -16.91 12.74
C LYS A 170 31.15 -18.02 13.80
N GLU A 171 30.95 -17.65 15.07
CA GLU A 171 30.98 -18.60 16.19
C GLU A 171 29.83 -19.62 16.09
N MET A 172 28.65 -19.15 15.71
CA MET A 172 27.44 -19.98 15.62
C MET A 172 27.39 -20.87 14.39
N LYS A 173 28.28 -20.66 13.40
CA LYS A 173 28.34 -21.50 12.21
C LYS A 173 28.87 -22.89 12.53
N THR A 174 28.12 -23.91 12.10
CA THR A 174 28.54 -25.33 12.11
C THR A 174 28.42 -25.92 10.71
N ASP A 175 28.68 -27.21 10.56
CA ASP A 175 28.47 -27.92 9.28
C ASP A 175 26.97 -28.01 8.94
N ASP A 176 26.10 -28.01 9.94
CA ASP A 176 24.64 -28.17 9.78
C ASP A 176 23.85 -26.85 9.97
N MET A 177 24.51 -25.74 10.34
CA MET A 177 23.84 -24.49 10.66
C MET A 177 24.62 -23.28 10.19
N TYR A 178 23.96 -22.37 9.50
CA TYR A 178 24.52 -21.06 9.18
C TYR A 178 24.37 -20.11 10.37
N GLY A 179 25.38 -19.27 10.61
CA GLY A 179 25.38 -18.30 11.70
C GLY A 179 24.43 -17.11 11.47
N THR A 180 24.08 -16.86 10.21
CA THR A 180 23.10 -15.83 9.83
C THR A 180 22.56 -16.07 8.43
N THR A 181 21.45 -15.41 8.10
CA THR A 181 20.87 -15.38 6.76
C THR A 181 20.61 -13.95 6.33
N VAL A 182 20.81 -13.66 5.06
CA VAL A 182 20.50 -12.39 4.42
C VAL A 182 19.85 -12.65 3.07
N PHE A 183 19.03 -11.73 2.60
CA PHE A 183 18.52 -11.82 1.24
C PHE A 183 19.66 -11.51 0.25
N GLY A 184 19.90 -12.41 -0.68
CA GLY A 184 21.03 -12.33 -1.63
C GLY A 184 20.60 -12.22 -3.09
N SER A 185 19.32 -11.99 -3.38
CA SER A 185 18.76 -11.98 -4.73
C SER A 185 17.72 -10.87 -4.91
N GLY A 186 17.61 -10.37 -6.14
CA GLY A 186 16.62 -9.37 -6.51
C GLY A 186 16.79 -8.03 -5.80
N SER A 187 15.70 -7.27 -5.69
CA SER A 187 15.63 -5.99 -4.95
C SER A 187 15.95 -6.15 -3.47
N ASP A 188 15.60 -7.30 -2.89
CA ASP A 188 15.83 -7.59 -1.48
C ASP A 188 17.33 -7.66 -1.13
N ALA A 189 18.18 -8.04 -2.09
CA ALA A 189 19.62 -8.00 -1.92
C ALA A 189 20.14 -6.57 -1.71
N VAL A 190 19.58 -5.59 -2.42
CA VAL A 190 19.92 -4.17 -2.26
C VAL A 190 19.49 -3.67 -0.89
N CYS A 191 18.26 -3.98 -0.49
CA CYS A 191 17.75 -3.62 0.84
C CYS A 191 18.60 -4.25 1.96
N SER A 192 19.01 -5.52 1.80
CA SER A 192 19.88 -6.18 2.77
C SER A 192 21.28 -5.58 2.80
N PHE A 193 21.82 -5.17 1.65
CA PHE A 193 23.14 -4.51 1.58
C PHE A 193 23.13 -3.16 2.32
N LEU A 194 22.07 -2.38 2.14
CA LEU A 194 21.95 -1.05 2.78
C LEU A 194 21.88 -1.11 4.30
N ASP A 195 21.57 -2.28 4.89
CA ASP A 195 21.62 -2.46 6.36
C ASP A 195 23.05 -2.45 6.90
N PHE A 196 24.04 -2.71 6.05
CA PHE A 196 25.46 -2.83 6.42
C PHE A 196 26.32 -1.67 5.87
N ALA A 197 25.76 -0.80 5.04
CA ALA A 197 26.43 0.34 4.45
C ALA A 197 26.27 1.62 5.30
#